data_c3f18b8bcb8d87695fc565bcc11c32ed
#
_entry.id   c3f18b8bcb8d87695fc565bcc11c32ed
#
_cell.length_a   1.000
_cell.length_b   1.000
_cell.length_c   1.000
_cell.angle_alpha   90.00
_cell.angle_beta   90.00
_cell.angle_gamma   90.00
#
_symmetry.space_group_name_H-M   'P 1'
#
loop_
_entity.id
_entity.type
_entity.pdbx_description
1 polymer ?
#
loop_
_entity_poly.entity_id
_entity_poly.type
_entity_poly.pdbx_seq_one_letter_code
_entity_poly.pdbx_strand_id
1 'polypeptide(L)'
;MNWNELLQPLRYGDAEPRKHDASSARSIFEQDYDRIIFSTPFRRLQDKTQVIPLPEQDFVHNRLTHSIEVSSVGRTLGKIAGKSLLESNPTLQQKLSFHDLGAIVAAACLAHDIGNPPFGHSGEAAIGAYFLEGNGKQFKSFLSAAEWEDLTRFEGNANGFKIISNPYHKGNGGLRLTYPTLAAFTKYPKESLPVYDKPLASQKKFGFFQSEKNIYEDVALNLGIPSLGQNGFAEYQRHPFVYL
;
A
#
# COMPACT_ATOMS: atom_id res chain seq x y z
N MET A 1 -13.27 14.32 3.67
CA MET A 1 -11.81 14.36 3.45
C MET A 1 -11.43 15.69 2.78
N ASN A 2 -10.31 16.24 3.18
CA ASN A 2 -9.79 17.51 2.64
C ASN A 2 -8.56 17.22 1.76
N TRP A 3 -8.55 17.69 0.53
CA TRP A 3 -7.44 17.46 -0.41
C TRP A 3 -6.10 18.07 0.03
N ASN A 4 -6.10 19.16 0.79
CA ASN A 4 -4.86 19.73 1.32
C ASN A 4 -4.20 18.83 2.37
N GLU A 5 -4.98 18.06 3.13
CA GLU A 5 -4.50 17.06 4.08
C GLU A 5 -4.10 15.77 3.35
N LEU A 6 -4.98 15.29 2.45
CA LEU A 6 -4.75 14.05 1.69
C LEU A 6 -3.48 14.05 0.82
N LEU A 7 -3.02 15.23 0.39
CA LEU A 7 -1.90 15.38 -0.53
C LEU A 7 -0.70 16.12 0.09
N GLN A 8 -0.64 16.18 1.43
CA GLN A 8 0.48 16.85 2.10
C GLN A 8 1.83 16.16 1.84
N PRO A 9 2.90 16.92 1.56
CA PRO A 9 4.23 16.37 1.27
C PRO A 9 4.99 15.98 2.55
N LEU A 10 4.39 15.09 3.35
CA LEU A 10 4.93 14.59 4.60
C LEU A 10 5.28 13.10 4.45
N ARG A 11 6.47 12.71 4.89
CA ARG A 11 6.90 11.31 4.96
C ARG A 11 6.57 10.71 6.31
N TYR A 12 6.21 9.44 6.30
CA TYR A 12 6.07 8.67 7.53
C TYR A 12 7.35 8.75 8.38
N GLY A 13 7.20 9.19 9.63
CA GLY A 13 8.28 9.39 10.58
C GLY A 13 8.98 10.75 10.53
N ASP A 14 8.61 11.67 9.64
CA ASP A 14 9.06 13.06 9.67
C ASP A 14 8.09 13.89 10.55
N ALA A 15 8.62 14.83 11.34
CA ALA A 15 7.80 15.65 12.25
C ALA A 15 7.05 16.78 11.53
N GLU A 16 7.57 17.25 10.39
CA GLU A 16 7.01 18.35 9.62
C GLU A 16 7.06 18.09 8.12
N PRO A 17 6.10 18.64 7.35
CA PRO A 17 6.14 18.59 5.88
C PRO A 17 7.42 19.23 5.36
N ARG A 18 8.07 18.60 4.40
CA ARG A 18 9.22 19.19 3.73
C ARG A 18 8.78 20.39 2.91
N LYS A 19 9.47 21.51 3.06
CA LYS A 19 9.26 22.65 2.19
C LYS A 19 9.51 22.22 0.75
N HIS A 20 8.62 22.62 -0.14
CA HIS A 20 8.84 22.43 -1.58
C HIS A 20 10.10 23.19 -1.98
N ASP A 21 11.15 22.45 -2.29
CA ASP A 21 12.36 23.04 -2.85
C ASP A 21 12.17 23.18 -4.37
N ALA A 22 11.84 24.38 -4.81
CA ALA A 22 11.65 24.69 -6.23
C ALA A 22 12.92 24.49 -7.07
N SER A 23 14.10 24.38 -6.42
CA SER A 23 15.37 24.04 -7.08
C SER A 23 15.57 22.52 -7.24
N SER A 24 14.79 21.70 -6.56
CA SER A 24 14.87 20.26 -6.67
C SER A 24 14.31 19.78 -8.01
N ALA A 25 15.14 19.04 -8.76
CA ALA A 25 14.74 18.44 -10.03
C ALA A 25 13.65 17.34 -9.87
N ARG A 26 13.37 16.88 -8.64
CA ARG A 26 12.42 15.81 -8.33
C ARG A 26 11.57 16.19 -7.13
N SER A 27 10.26 15.97 -7.27
CA SER A 27 9.35 16.14 -6.14
C SER A 27 9.54 15.03 -5.09
N ILE A 28 9.02 15.25 -3.89
CA ILE A 28 9.02 14.26 -2.82
C ILE A 28 8.26 12.98 -3.23
N PHE A 29 7.24 13.09 -4.08
CA PHE A 29 6.44 11.98 -4.57
C PHE A 29 7.15 11.17 -5.66
N GLU A 30 7.92 11.84 -6.54
CA GLU A 30 8.81 11.16 -7.48
C GLU A 30 9.92 10.38 -6.78
N GLN A 31 10.43 10.92 -5.66
CA GLN A 31 11.37 10.20 -4.81
C GLN A 31 10.75 8.93 -4.19
N ASP A 32 9.44 8.87 -3.95
CA ASP A 32 8.77 7.65 -3.47
C ASP A 32 8.84 6.55 -4.52
N TYR A 33 8.59 6.88 -5.78
CA TYR A 33 8.75 5.97 -6.91
C TYR A 33 10.17 5.39 -6.96
N ASP A 34 11.19 6.26 -6.87
CA ASP A 34 12.59 5.84 -6.87
C ASP A 34 12.91 4.90 -5.70
N ARG A 35 12.41 5.21 -4.51
CA ARG A 35 12.63 4.39 -3.30
C ARG A 35 12.06 2.99 -3.45
N ILE A 36 10.90 2.85 -4.09
CA ILE A 36 10.28 1.55 -4.36
C ILE A 36 11.11 0.78 -5.39
N ILE A 37 11.42 1.38 -6.54
CA ILE A 37 12.11 0.69 -7.64
C ILE A 37 13.52 0.21 -7.26
N PHE A 38 14.22 0.95 -6.38
CA PHE A 38 15.54 0.56 -5.90
C PHE A 38 15.52 -0.40 -4.70
N SER A 39 14.33 -0.71 -4.17
CA SER A 39 14.21 -1.59 -3.01
C SER A 39 14.41 -3.06 -3.36
N THR A 40 14.99 -3.82 -2.43
CA THR A 40 15.14 -5.27 -2.57
C THR A 40 13.79 -6.00 -2.72
N PRO A 41 12.72 -5.66 -1.94
CA PRO A 41 11.42 -6.31 -2.11
C PRO A 41 10.83 -6.14 -3.51
N PHE A 42 10.96 -4.96 -4.12
CA PHE A 42 10.49 -4.72 -5.47
C PHE A 42 11.26 -5.57 -6.49
N ARG A 43 12.59 -5.61 -6.39
CA ARG A 43 13.43 -6.42 -7.29
C ARG A 43 13.11 -7.91 -7.22
N ARG A 44 12.73 -8.44 -6.05
CA ARG A 44 12.31 -9.84 -5.89
C ARG A 44 11.03 -10.19 -6.65
N LEU A 45 10.27 -9.22 -7.13
CA LEU A 45 9.12 -9.49 -8.00
C LEU A 45 9.51 -10.12 -9.34
N GLN A 46 10.78 -9.97 -9.76
CA GLN A 46 11.31 -10.61 -10.95
C GLN A 46 11.18 -12.15 -10.90
N ASP A 47 11.37 -12.73 -9.71
CA ASP A 47 11.35 -14.18 -9.51
C ASP A 47 9.95 -14.72 -9.12
N LYS A 48 8.93 -13.86 -9.15
CA LYS A 48 7.54 -14.23 -8.87
C LYS A 48 6.73 -14.24 -10.16
N THR A 49 6.16 -15.41 -10.50
CA THR A 49 5.28 -15.53 -11.65
C THR A 49 3.97 -14.75 -11.46
N GLN A 50 3.45 -14.19 -12.54
CA GLN A 50 2.14 -13.53 -12.53
C GLN A 50 1.00 -14.55 -12.66
N VAL A 51 1.10 -15.49 -13.59
CA VAL A 51 0.07 -16.50 -13.88
C VAL A 51 0.66 -17.90 -14.02
N ILE A 52 1.56 -18.12 -14.97
CA ILE A 52 2.12 -19.44 -15.31
C ILE A 52 3.61 -19.46 -14.97
N PRO A 53 4.09 -20.44 -14.19
CA PRO A 53 5.49 -20.51 -13.76
C PRO A 53 6.47 -20.94 -14.84
N LEU A 54 5.99 -21.53 -15.94
CA LEU A 54 6.82 -22.08 -17.01
C LEU A 54 6.47 -21.37 -18.32
N PRO A 55 7.12 -20.26 -18.66
CA PRO A 55 6.90 -19.59 -19.94
C PRO A 55 7.53 -20.41 -21.08
N GLU A 56 6.75 -20.69 -22.11
CA GLU A 56 7.21 -21.37 -23.34
C GLU A 56 7.81 -20.40 -24.36
N GLN A 57 7.72 -19.09 -24.11
CA GLN A 57 8.14 -18.02 -25.02
C GLN A 57 9.08 -17.04 -24.34
N ASP A 58 9.87 -16.30 -25.10
CA ASP A 58 10.80 -15.27 -24.62
C ASP A 58 10.10 -14.07 -23.93
N PHE A 59 8.80 -13.86 -24.20
CA PHE A 59 7.98 -12.85 -23.55
C PHE A 59 7.50 -13.35 -22.18
N VAL A 60 8.36 -13.15 -21.17
CA VAL A 60 8.07 -13.56 -19.79
C VAL A 60 7.30 -12.48 -19.06
N HIS A 61 6.05 -12.79 -18.67
CA HIS A 61 5.23 -11.91 -17.85
C HIS A 61 5.40 -12.29 -16.37
N ASN A 62 6.20 -11.54 -15.64
CA ASN A 62 6.41 -11.70 -14.20
C ASN A 62 5.82 -10.52 -13.42
N ARG A 63 5.78 -10.61 -12.08
CA ARG A 63 5.21 -9.54 -11.25
C ARG A 63 5.96 -8.23 -11.35
N LEU A 64 7.24 -8.23 -11.67
CA LEU A 64 8.02 -7.00 -11.84
C LEU A 64 7.60 -6.25 -13.09
N THR A 65 7.55 -6.93 -14.26
CA THR A 65 7.11 -6.31 -15.51
C THR A 65 5.67 -5.83 -15.42
N HIS A 66 4.78 -6.64 -14.84
CA HIS A 66 3.40 -6.26 -14.58
C HIS A 66 3.30 -4.99 -13.71
N SER A 67 4.05 -4.92 -12.60
CA SER A 67 4.03 -3.75 -11.73
C SER A 67 4.48 -2.47 -12.44
N ILE A 68 5.46 -2.57 -13.36
CA ILE A 68 5.91 -1.44 -14.17
C ILE A 68 4.82 -1.00 -15.14
N GLU A 69 4.16 -1.93 -15.82
CA GLU A 69 3.05 -1.65 -16.73
C GLU A 69 1.88 -0.97 -16.02
N VAL A 70 1.43 -1.53 -14.88
CA VAL A 70 0.37 -0.95 -14.05
C VAL A 70 0.74 0.44 -13.57
N SER A 71 1.99 0.64 -13.16
CA SER A 71 2.50 1.95 -12.74
C SER A 71 2.48 2.98 -13.88
N SER A 72 2.79 2.59 -15.11
CA SER A 72 2.73 3.47 -16.29
C SER A 72 1.31 3.95 -16.57
N VAL A 73 0.33 3.04 -16.50
CA VAL A 73 -1.10 3.36 -16.64
C VAL A 73 -1.56 4.25 -15.49
N GLY A 74 -1.26 3.87 -14.24
CA GLY A 74 -1.61 4.62 -13.05
C GLY A 74 -1.05 6.04 -13.05
N ARG A 75 0.17 6.24 -13.54
CA ARG A 75 0.75 7.59 -13.73
C ARG A 75 -0.11 8.45 -14.65
N THR A 76 -0.59 7.88 -15.73
CA THR A 76 -1.43 8.59 -16.71
C THR A 76 -2.77 8.95 -16.10
N LEU A 77 -3.43 7.99 -15.43
CA LEU A 77 -4.72 8.21 -14.76
C LEU A 77 -4.57 9.26 -13.64
N GLY A 78 -3.52 9.17 -12.84
CA GLY A 78 -3.22 10.13 -11.78
C GLY A 78 -2.99 11.55 -12.31
N LYS A 79 -2.34 11.71 -13.48
CA LYS A 79 -2.18 13.01 -14.14
C LYS A 79 -3.50 13.57 -14.66
N ILE A 80 -4.34 12.73 -15.27
CA ILE A 80 -5.66 13.16 -15.78
C ILE A 80 -6.55 13.62 -14.63
N ALA A 81 -6.70 12.79 -13.59
CA ALA A 81 -7.47 13.14 -12.40
C ALA A 81 -6.88 14.36 -11.68
N GLY A 82 -5.54 14.42 -11.59
CA GLY A 82 -4.81 15.51 -10.98
C GLY A 82 -5.04 16.86 -11.67
N LYS A 83 -5.07 16.90 -13.00
CA LYS A 83 -5.36 18.12 -13.75
C LYS A 83 -6.74 18.67 -13.39
N SER A 84 -7.78 17.85 -13.45
CA SER A 84 -9.15 18.23 -13.09
C SER A 84 -9.27 18.66 -11.63
N LEU A 85 -8.58 17.94 -10.72
CA LEU A 85 -8.58 18.27 -9.30
C LEU A 85 -7.95 19.65 -9.03
N LEU A 86 -6.81 19.95 -9.63
CA LEU A 86 -6.09 21.20 -9.43
C LEU A 86 -6.86 22.39 -10.04
N GLU A 87 -7.50 22.22 -11.21
CA GLU A 87 -8.36 23.23 -11.81
C GLU A 87 -9.52 23.62 -10.88
N SER A 88 -10.04 22.66 -10.11
CA SER A 88 -11.11 22.88 -9.13
C SER A 88 -10.63 23.37 -7.76
N ASN A 89 -9.31 23.38 -7.50
CA ASN A 89 -8.71 23.69 -6.20
C ASN A 89 -7.49 24.61 -6.32
N PRO A 90 -7.68 25.93 -6.49
CA PRO A 90 -6.58 26.88 -6.72
C PRO A 90 -5.51 26.89 -5.61
N THR A 91 -5.88 26.61 -4.36
CA THR A 91 -4.93 26.54 -3.23
C THR A 91 -3.97 25.36 -3.33
N LEU A 92 -4.41 24.26 -3.91
CA LEU A 92 -3.56 23.10 -4.21
C LEU A 92 -2.65 23.37 -5.40
N GLN A 93 -3.16 24.02 -6.43
CA GLN A 93 -2.41 24.34 -7.63
C GLN A 93 -1.17 25.20 -7.36
N GLN A 94 -1.18 26.01 -6.29
CA GLN A 94 -0.03 26.79 -5.84
C GLN A 94 1.08 25.94 -5.22
N LYS A 95 0.76 24.71 -4.77
CA LYS A 95 1.66 23.83 -4.01
C LYS A 95 2.06 22.56 -4.74
N LEU A 96 1.19 22.08 -5.61
CA LEU A 96 1.33 20.79 -6.31
C LEU A 96 1.06 20.95 -7.80
N SER A 97 1.71 20.11 -8.57
CA SER A 97 1.49 19.92 -10.00
C SER A 97 0.70 18.62 -10.27
N PHE A 98 0.07 18.51 -11.42
CA PHE A 98 -0.56 17.24 -11.81
C PHE A 98 0.48 16.12 -12.01
N HIS A 99 1.76 16.44 -12.18
CA HIS A 99 2.84 15.45 -12.17
C HIS A 99 3.03 14.81 -10.80
N ASP A 100 2.87 15.57 -9.71
CA ASP A 100 2.95 15.06 -8.34
C ASP A 100 1.86 14.04 -8.07
N LEU A 101 0.62 14.36 -8.50
CA LEU A 101 -0.51 13.45 -8.34
C LEU A 101 -0.30 12.17 -9.17
N GLY A 102 0.22 12.32 -10.39
CA GLY A 102 0.64 11.18 -11.21
C GLY A 102 1.74 10.35 -10.56
N ALA A 103 2.69 10.97 -9.85
CA ALA A 103 3.76 10.27 -9.16
C ALA A 103 3.27 9.46 -7.95
N ILE A 104 2.33 10.01 -7.16
CA ILE A 104 1.70 9.28 -6.03
C ILE A 104 1.02 8.01 -6.54
N VAL A 105 0.18 8.13 -7.58
CA VAL A 105 -0.53 6.97 -8.13
C VAL A 105 0.44 5.97 -8.76
N ALA A 106 1.45 6.46 -9.50
CA ALA A 106 2.48 5.60 -10.08
C ALA A 106 3.25 4.80 -9.03
N ALA A 107 3.63 5.44 -7.92
CA ALA A 107 4.33 4.79 -6.81
C ALA A 107 3.47 3.73 -6.12
N ALA A 108 2.19 4.05 -5.85
CA ALA A 108 1.24 3.10 -5.28
C ALA A 108 1.01 1.89 -6.20
N CYS A 109 0.81 2.13 -7.50
CA CYS A 109 0.69 1.09 -8.50
C CYS A 109 1.96 0.24 -8.63
N LEU A 110 3.15 0.86 -8.57
CA LEU A 110 4.42 0.13 -8.64
C LEU A 110 4.58 -0.87 -7.49
N ALA A 111 4.09 -0.50 -6.31
CA ALA A 111 4.21 -1.31 -5.10
C ALA A 111 3.09 -2.36 -4.95
N HIS A 112 2.01 -2.32 -5.73
CA HIS A 112 0.76 -3.05 -5.45
C HIS A 112 0.95 -4.56 -5.23
N ASP A 113 1.89 -5.19 -5.91
CA ASP A 113 2.17 -6.63 -5.84
C ASP A 113 3.34 -7.00 -4.90
N ILE A 114 3.97 -6.00 -4.22
CA ILE A 114 5.22 -6.20 -3.46
C ILE A 114 5.08 -7.21 -2.31
N GLY A 115 3.88 -7.33 -1.75
CA GLY A 115 3.56 -8.22 -0.63
C GLY A 115 3.07 -9.60 -1.02
N ASN A 116 2.78 -9.84 -2.28
CA ASN A 116 2.26 -11.12 -2.73
C ASN A 116 3.30 -12.24 -2.56
N PRO A 117 2.92 -13.39 -1.96
CA PRO A 117 3.79 -14.55 -1.89
C PRO A 117 3.99 -15.18 -3.28
N PRO A 118 4.97 -16.08 -3.45
CA PRO A 118 5.04 -16.94 -4.62
C PRO A 118 3.71 -17.65 -4.87
N PHE A 119 3.29 -17.79 -6.12
CA PHE A 119 2.01 -18.39 -6.54
C PHE A 119 0.75 -17.61 -6.13
N GLY A 120 0.87 -16.34 -5.70
CA GLY A 120 -0.26 -15.45 -5.42
C GLY A 120 -1.26 -16.02 -4.41
N HIS A 121 -2.56 -16.07 -4.78
CA HIS A 121 -3.62 -16.56 -3.89
C HIS A 121 -3.42 -18.01 -3.41
N SER A 122 -2.82 -18.88 -4.24
CA SER A 122 -2.48 -20.23 -3.80
C SER A 122 -1.41 -20.23 -2.72
N GLY A 123 -0.44 -19.31 -2.82
CA GLY A 123 0.57 -19.08 -1.79
C GLY A 123 -0.02 -18.51 -0.50
N GLU A 124 -0.97 -17.56 -0.59
CA GLU A 124 -1.70 -17.03 0.57
C GLU A 124 -2.48 -18.14 1.27
N ALA A 125 -3.21 -18.97 0.50
CA ALA A 125 -3.95 -20.12 1.04
C ALA A 125 -3.04 -21.16 1.71
N ALA A 126 -1.87 -21.44 1.13
CA ALA A 126 -0.90 -22.37 1.70
C ALA A 126 -0.32 -21.87 3.03
N ILE A 127 -0.05 -20.54 3.15
CA ILE A 127 0.39 -19.92 4.40
C ILE A 127 -0.72 -20.06 5.46
N GLY A 128 -1.96 -19.73 5.12
CA GLY A 128 -3.10 -19.87 6.03
C GLY A 128 -3.30 -21.33 6.50
N ALA A 129 -3.24 -22.29 5.58
CA ALA A 129 -3.38 -23.72 5.90
C ALA A 129 -2.27 -24.22 6.82
N TYR A 130 -1.03 -23.73 6.70
CA TYR A 130 0.04 -24.07 7.63
C TYR A 130 -0.30 -23.74 9.09
N PHE A 131 -0.94 -22.60 9.32
CA PHE A 131 -1.38 -22.20 10.67
C PHE A 131 -2.66 -22.94 11.09
N LEU A 132 -3.63 -23.13 10.18
CA LEU A 132 -4.90 -23.79 10.50
C LEU A 132 -4.78 -25.30 10.69
N GLU A 133 -3.98 -25.98 9.88
CA GLU A 133 -3.95 -27.44 9.76
C GLU A 133 -2.57 -28.02 10.06
N GLY A 134 -1.49 -27.26 9.81
CA GLY A 134 -0.12 -27.71 9.96
C GLY A 134 0.50 -27.43 11.34
N ASN A 135 1.82 -27.47 11.39
CA ASN A 135 2.62 -27.24 12.60
C ASN A 135 2.48 -25.81 13.17
N GLY A 136 1.99 -24.87 12.38
CA GLY A 136 1.71 -23.50 12.82
C GLY A 136 0.66 -23.41 13.93
N LYS A 137 -0.20 -24.43 14.10
CA LYS A 137 -1.20 -24.50 15.20
C LYS A 137 -0.62 -24.27 16.59
N GLN A 138 0.61 -24.70 16.83
CA GLN A 138 1.30 -24.52 18.10
C GLN A 138 1.44 -23.07 18.54
N PHE A 139 1.43 -22.11 17.61
CA PHE A 139 1.56 -20.69 17.91
C PHE A 139 0.27 -20.04 18.39
N LYS A 140 -0.90 -20.70 18.24
CA LYS A 140 -2.21 -20.11 18.56
C LYS A 140 -2.32 -19.63 20.02
N SER A 141 -1.70 -20.33 20.95
CA SER A 141 -1.74 -19.97 22.39
C SER A 141 -0.89 -18.75 22.75
N PHE A 142 -0.02 -18.31 21.84
CA PHE A 142 0.86 -17.15 22.04
C PHE A 142 0.36 -15.88 21.34
N LEU A 143 -0.74 -15.98 20.58
CA LEU A 143 -1.27 -14.92 19.74
C LEU A 143 -2.65 -14.50 20.21
N SER A 144 -2.97 -13.23 20.05
CA SER A 144 -4.33 -12.73 20.16
C SER A 144 -5.21 -13.29 19.04
N ALA A 145 -6.54 -13.17 19.18
CA ALA A 145 -7.47 -13.58 18.14
C ALA A 145 -7.22 -12.85 16.81
N ALA A 146 -6.89 -11.58 16.87
CA ALA A 146 -6.63 -10.76 15.69
C ALA A 146 -5.30 -11.14 14.99
N GLU A 147 -4.23 -11.36 15.75
CA GLU A 147 -2.96 -11.86 15.19
C GLU A 147 -3.09 -13.26 14.59
N TRP A 148 -3.95 -14.11 15.21
CA TRP A 148 -4.25 -15.41 14.65
C TRP A 148 -4.97 -15.31 13.31
N GLU A 149 -5.95 -14.41 13.17
CA GLU A 149 -6.64 -14.14 11.91
C GLU A 149 -5.70 -13.57 10.84
N ASP A 150 -4.74 -12.71 11.23
CA ASP A 150 -3.71 -12.20 10.31
C ASP A 150 -2.92 -13.33 9.63
N LEU A 151 -2.62 -14.39 10.37
CA LEU A 151 -1.82 -15.52 9.89
C LEU A 151 -2.66 -16.56 9.14
N THR A 152 -3.85 -16.88 9.65
CA THR A 152 -4.73 -17.91 9.07
C THR A 152 -5.44 -17.44 7.81
N ARG A 153 -5.59 -16.12 7.66
CA ARG A 153 -6.13 -15.46 6.47
C ARG A 153 -5.10 -14.55 5.81
N PHE A 154 -3.86 -15.01 5.75
CA PHE A 154 -2.75 -14.23 5.21
C PHE A 154 -3.14 -13.51 3.92
N GLU A 155 -2.84 -12.20 3.85
CA GLU A 155 -3.24 -11.31 2.76
C GLU A 155 -2.03 -10.56 2.20
N GLY A 156 -1.78 -10.70 0.90
CA GLY A 156 -0.67 -10.03 0.21
C GLY A 156 -0.73 -8.51 0.30
N ASN A 157 -1.93 -7.92 0.30
CA ASN A 157 -2.06 -6.45 0.47
C ASN A 157 -1.55 -5.99 1.85
N ALA A 158 -1.90 -6.71 2.92
CA ALA A 158 -1.42 -6.41 4.28
C ALA A 158 0.10 -6.60 4.38
N ASN A 159 0.61 -7.69 3.82
CA ASN A 159 2.06 -7.92 3.77
C ASN A 159 2.79 -6.86 2.93
N GLY A 160 2.17 -6.35 1.87
CA GLY A 160 2.69 -5.23 1.10
C GLY A 160 2.82 -3.97 1.95
N PHE A 161 1.78 -3.62 2.70
CA PHE A 161 1.81 -2.49 3.63
C PHE A 161 2.91 -2.66 4.69
N LYS A 162 3.03 -3.85 5.27
CA LYS A 162 4.12 -4.19 6.19
C LYS A 162 5.50 -3.93 5.57
N ILE A 163 5.72 -4.38 4.34
CA ILE A 163 7.00 -4.22 3.63
C ILE A 163 7.34 -2.74 3.39
N ILE A 164 6.37 -1.94 2.95
CA ILE A 164 6.64 -0.55 2.58
C ILE A 164 6.66 0.41 3.77
N SER A 165 6.05 0.06 4.90
CA SER A 165 5.94 0.91 6.09
C SER A 165 6.95 0.58 7.18
N ASN A 166 7.38 -0.67 7.31
CA ASN A 166 8.28 -1.10 8.38
C ASN A 166 9.76 -0.81 8.09
N PRO A 167 10.54 -0.41 9.12
CA PRO A 167 11.96 -0.19 8.97
C PRO A 167 12.71 -1.51 8.77
N TYR A 168 13.44 -1.63 7.66
CA TYR A 168 14.36 -2.75 7.42
C TYR A 168 15.62 -2.69 8.27
N HIS A 169 15.95 -1.54 8.83
CA HIS A 169 17.10 -1.28 9.70
C HIS A 169 16.71 -0.31 10.80
N LYS A 170 17.50 -0.20 11.85
CA LYS A 170 17.34 0.72 12.98
C LYS A 170 17.22 2.18 12.49
N GLY A 171 16.03 2.57 12.11
CA GLY A 171 15.70 3.90 11.60
C GLY A 171 14.22 4.01 11.27
N ASN A 172 13.70 5.23 11.20
CA ASN A 172 12.30 5.51 11.00
C ASN A 172 11.80 5.00 9.64
N GLY A 173 10.83 4.10 9.67
CA GLY A 173 9.81 3.90 8.68
C GLY A 173 10.16 3.31 7.32
N GLY A 174 10.42 1.99 7.19
CA GLY A 174 10.38 1.24 5.93
C GLY A 174 11.14 1.90 4.77
N LEU A 175 10.48 2.05 3.65
CA LEU A 175 10.98 2.81 2.51
C LEU A 175 10.89 4.33 2.72
N ARG A 176 10.36 4.79 3.86
CA ARG A 176 10.13 6.21 4.17
C ARG A 176 9.31 6.91 3.08
N LEU A 177 8.22 6.29 2.67
CA LEU A 177 7.30 6.86 1.69
C LEU A 177 6.47 7.99 2.32
N THR A 178 5.89 8.83 1.48
CA THR A 178 4.94 9.86 1.92
C THR A 178 3.63 9.23 2.38
N TYR A 179 2.93 9.89 3.30
CA TYR A 179 1.61 9.47 3.75
C TYR A 179 0.61 9.32 2.59
N PRO A 180 0.54 10.25 1.60
CA PRO A 180 -0.32 10.07 0.44
C PRO A 180 -0.02 8.78 -0.35
N THR A 181 1.25 8.43 -0.55
CA THR A 181 1.63 7.20 -1.25
C THR A 181 1.24 5.96 -0.45
N LEU A 182 1.46 5.94 0.88
CA LEU A 182 1.05 4.84 1.75
C LEU A 182 -0.46 4.62 1.73
N ALA A 183 -1.25 5.70 1.80
CA ALA A 183 -2.70 5.63 1.77
C ALA A 183 -3.24 5.22 0.39
N ALA A 184 -2.66 5.73 -0.71
CA ALA A 184 -3.03 5.36 -2.06
C ALA A 184 -2.71 3.89 -2.38
N PHE A 185 -1.64 3.34 -1.80
CA PHE A 185 -1.31 1.91 -1.87
C PHE A 185 -2.34 1.03 -1.17
N THR A 186 -2.90 1.49 -0.03
CA THR A 186 -3.71 0.64 0.86
C THR A 186 -5.14 0.49 0.33
N LYS A 187 -5.35 -0.52 -0.49
CA LYS A 187 -6.63 -0.80 -1.15
C LYS A 187 -7.76 -1.18 -0.18
N TYR A 188 -7.43 -1.84 0.92
CA TYR A 188 -8.37 -2.33 1.92
C TYR A 188 -7.96 -1.83 3.32
N PRO A 189 -8.24 -0.57 3.68
CA PRO A 189 -7.73 0.05 4.90
C PRO A 189 -8.50 -0.44 6.15
N LYS A 190 -8.38 -1.72 6.44
CA LYS A 190 -8.97 -2.37 7.62
C LYS A 190 -8.07 -3.49 8.13
N GLU A 191 -8.24 -3.86 9.40
CA GLU A 191 -7.62 -5.03 10.00
C GLU A 191 -8.34 -6.34 9.61
N SER A 192 -7.75 -7.49 9.95
CA SER A 192 -8.28 -8.82 9.62
C SER A 192 -9.65 -9.12 10.24
N LEU A 193 -9.94 -8.54 11.39
CA LEU A 193 -11.24 -8.61 12.07
C LEU A 193 -12.06 -7.32 11.87
N PRO A 194 -13.40 -7.39 11.97
CA PRO A 194 -14.21 -8.61 12.09
C PRO A 194 -14.29 -9.37 10.77
N VAL A 195 -14.55 -10.67 10.86
CA VAL A 195 -14.91 -11.49 9.70
C VAL A 195 -16.40 -11.36 9.48
N TYR A 196 -16.82 -10.93 8.30
CA TYR A 196 -18.22 -10.76 7.93
C TYR A 196 -18.77 -12.01 7.24
N ASP A 197 -19.94 -12.49 7.63
CA ASP A 197 -20.60 -13.66 7.01
C ASP A 197 -20.93 -13.42 5.52
N LYS A 198 -21.36 -12.18 5.20
CA LYS A 198 -21.65 -11.74 3.82
C LYS A 198 -20.90 -10.45 3.52
N PRO A 199 -19.57 -10.53 3.29
CA PRO A 199 -18.76 -9.34 3.14
C PRO A 199 -19.08 -8.60 1.83
N LEU A 200 -19.16 -7.28 1.89
CA LEU A 200 -19.05 -6.42 0.72
C LEU A 200 -17.69 -6.65 0.05
N ALA A 201 -17.57 -6.30 -1.22
CA ALA A 201 -16.29 -6.45 -1.95
C ALA A 201 -15.11 -5.75 -1.23
N SER A 202 -15.38 -4.62 -0.54
CA SER A 202 -14.43 -3.89 0.28
C SER A 202 -14.01 -4.60 1.58
N GLN A 203 -14.81 -5.55 2.05
CA GLN A 203 -14.65 -6.23 3.33
C GLN A 203 -14.03 -7.63 3.22
N LYS A 204 -13.90 -8.15 1.98
CA LYS A 204 -13.34 -9.50 1.72
C LYS A 204 -11.87 -9.64 2.10
N LYS A 205 -11.13 -8.54 2.01
CA LYS A 205 -9.69 -8.45 2.24
C LYS A 205 -9.38 -7.41 3.30
N PHE A 206 -8.15 -7.42 3.81
CA PHE A 206 -7.65 -6.43 4.76
C PHE A 206 -6.28 -5.90 4.30
N GLY A 207 -5.85 -4.75 4.82
CA GLY A 207 -4.72 -4.01 4.27
C GLY A 207 -3.56 -3.80 5.21
N PHE A 208 -3.67 -4.21 6.47
CA PHE A 208 -2.58 -4.19 7.45
C PHE A 208 -2.78 -5.27 8.52
N PHE A 209 -1.68 -5.81 9.01
CA PHE A 209 -1.67 -6.75 10.14
C PHE A 209 -1.75 -5.98 11.47
N GLN A 210 -1.98 -6.69 12.57
CA GLN A 210 -2.01 -6.09 13.90
C GLN A 210 -0.71 -5.36 14.23
N SER A 211 0.43 -5.86 13.77
CA SER A 211 1.73 -5.22 13.94
C SER A 211 1.85 -3.85 13.26
N GLU A 212 1.08 -3.57 12.21
CA GLU A 212 1.07 -2.31 11.47
C GLU A 212 -0.17 -1.45 11.72
N LYS A 213 -1.10 -1.88 12.58
CA LYS A 213 -2.34 -1.16 12.90
C LYS A 213 -2.08 0.29 13.30
N ASN A 214 -1.18 0.51 14.26
CA ASN A 214 -0.83 1.86 14.73
C ASN A 214 -0.17 2.70 13.64
N ILE A 215 0.57 2.07 12.70
CA ILE A 215 1.17 2.79 11.57
C ILE A 215 0.07 3.30 10.64
N TYR A 216 -0.94 2.46 10.33
CA TYR A 216 -2.02 2.90 9.46
C TYR A 216 -2.93 3.93 10.14
N GLU A 217 -3.15 3.79 11.45
CA GLU A 217 -3.84 4.80 12.25
C GLU A 217 -3.17 6.18 12.17
N ASP A 218 -1.84 6.21 12.27
CA ASP A 218 -1.05 7.44 12.09
C ASP A 218 -1.18 8.00 10.66
N VAL A 219 -1.18 7.13 9.63
CA VAL A 219 -1.45 7.52 8.24
C VAL A 219 -2.84 8.16 8.12
N ALA A 220 -3.86 7.53 8.67
CA ALA A 220 -5.24 8.03 8.58
C ALA A 220 -5.40 9.37 9.31
N LEU A 221 -4.81 9.52 10.50
CA LEU A 221 -4.84 10.74 11.29
C LEU A 221 -4.18 11.90 10.55
N ASN A 222 -2.97 11.70 10.03
CA ASN A 222 -2.22 12.75 9.33
C ASN A 222 -2.92 13.20 8.04
N LEU A 223 -3.63 12.32 7.36
CA LEU A 223 -4.33 12.63 6.11
C LEU A 223 -5.80 13.04 6.29
N GLY A 224 -6.30 13.11 7.54
CA GLY A 224 -7.71 13.39 7.80
C GLY A 224 -8.65 12.35 7.20
N ILE A 225 -8.21 11.08 7.13
CA ILE A 225 -9.02 9.96 6.62
C ILE A 225 -9.97 9.51 7.73
N PRO A 226 -11.31 9.54 7.50
CA PRO A 226 -12.28 9.13 8.50
C PRO A 226 -12.15 7.67 8.90
N SER A 227 -12.24 7.40 10.21
CA SER A 227 -12.44 6.06 10.72
C SER A 227 -13.90 5.62 10.47
N LEU A 228 -14.06 4.40 9.99
CA LEU A 228 -15.33 3.71 9.80
C LEU A 228 -15.50 2.56 10.79
N GLY A 229 -14.47 2.25 11.58
CA GLY A 229 -14.40 1.12 12.48
C GLY A 229 -15.49 1.17 13.56
N GLN A 230 -16.02 0.00 13.89
CA GLN A 230 -17.02 -0.21 14.93
C GLN A 230 -16.52 -1.24 15.95
N ASN A 231 -17.00 -1.16 17.19
CA ASN A 231 -16.69 -2.12 18.25
C ASN A 231 -15.18 -2.31 18.53
N GLY A 232 -14.38 -1.27 18.33
CA GLY A 232 -12.92 -1.29 18.56
C GLY A 232 -12.07 -1.88 17.43
N PHE A 233 -12.70 -2.28 16.33
CA PHE A 233 -11.97 -2.72 15.13
C PHE A 233 -11.58 -1.52 14.26
N ALA A 234 -10.38 -1.58 13.67
CA ALA A 234 -9.89 -0.54 12.79
C ALA A 234 -10.37 -0.76 11.35
N GLU A 235 -11.12 0.20 10.85
CA GLU A 235 -11.50 0.32 9.44
C GLU A 235 -11.55 1.81 9.10
N TYR A 236 -11.06 2.17 7.90
CA TYR A 236 -10.96 3.56 7.47
C TYR A 236 -11.53 3.73 6.07
N GLN A 237 -11.90 4.97 5.75
CA GLN A 237 -12.26 5.32 4.38
C GLN A 237 -11.04 5.17 3.47
N ARG A 238 -11.26 4.75 2.22
CA ARG A 238 -10.17 4.65 1.23
C ARG A 238 -9.71 6.03 0.80
N HIS A 239 -8.41 6.16 0.60
CA HIS A 239 -7.87 7.31 -0.13
C HIS A 239 -8.45 7.34 -1.55
N PRO A 240 -8.87 8.51 -2.09
CA PRO A 240 -9.52 8.55 -3.41
C PRO A 240 -8.68 7.97 -4.55
N PHE A 241 -7.36 8.04 -4.48
CA PHE A 241 -6.45 7.50 -5.50
C PHE A 241 -6.39 5.97 -5.55
N VAL A 242 -6.97 5.28 -4.57
CA VAL A 242 -7.15 3.81 -4.63
C VAL A 242 -8.05 3.39 -5.81
N TYR A 243 -8.91 4.29 -6.28
CA TYR A 243 -9.87 4.01 -7.35
C TYR A 243 -9.32 4.29 -8.76
N LEU A 244 -8.11 4.77 -8.87
CA LEU A 244 -7.40 5.00 -10.14
C LEU A 244 -6.57 3.80 -10.54
#